data_781b8f508bace86b410080e3ae48bbab
#
_entry.id   781b8f508bace86b410080e3ae48bbab
#
_cell.length_a   1.000
_cell.length_b   1.000
_cell.length_c   1.000
_cell.angle_alpha   90.00
_cell.angle_beta   90.00
_cell.angle_gamma   90.00
#
_symmetry.space_group_name_H-M   'P 1'
#
loop_
_entity.id
_entity.type
_entity.pdbx_description
1 polymer ?
#
loop_
_entity_poly.entity_id
_entity_poly.type
_entity_poly.pdbx_seq_one_letter_code
_entity_poly.pdbx_strand_id
1 'polypeptide(L)'
;MRIKNMMSVDLEDYFCDLPFEKWSKYESRVLKTTNKILDLFEKNKVKATFFTLGYIGEKFPDLIKEIDSRGHEIASHSYAHLDIRKVTKEKFENDLKKSVEILEKITGKKILGFRAPYFSIDKKSFWAMEILSKYFTYDSSIFPVKTPLYGIKNAPRNIYKPNIIDPTIIDSKSSLIEIPMATDRIPIIGNIPIAGGFYLRFLPYFYMKYGLKKINKNKKSFIFYIHPKDLDPEIPKIREYTWHHYHNLKKSTKKFEKILNDFEFITIKEYLKI
;
A
#
# COMPACT_ATOMS: atom_id res chain seq x y z
N MET A 1 5.75 -0.44 -26.69
CA MET A 1 5.16 0.31 -25.56
C MET A 1 5.84 -0.15 -24.27
N ARG A 2 6.14 0.81 -23.37
CA ARG A 2 6.57 0.44 -22.01
C ARG A 2 5.41 -0.20 -21.24
N ILE A 3 5.70 -1.11 -20.33
CA ILE A 3 4.69 -1.73 -19.47
C ILE A 3 4.26 -0.70 -18.41
N LYS A 4 2.97 -0.44 -18.31
CA LYS A 4 2.40 0.37 -17.23
C LYS A 4 2.37 -0.45 -15.94
N ASN A 5 2.93 0.07 -14.87
CA ASN A 5 2.96 -0.51 -13.53
C ASN A 5 2.04 0.30 -12.61
N MET A 6 1.78 -0.18 -11.41
CA MET A 6 0.94 0.52 -10.45
C MET A 6 1.81 1.16 -9.36
N MET A 7 1.55 2.45 -9.09
CA MET A 7 2.13 3.16 -7.95
C MET A 7 1.09 3.28 -6.86
N SER A 8 1.49 3.05 -5.61
CA SER A 8 0.63 3.30 -4.46
C SER A 8 1.36 4.00 -3.32
N VAL A 9 0.58 4.70 -2.51
CA VAL A 9 1.02 5.35 -1.28
C VAL A 9 0.10 4.87 -0.17
N ASP A 10 0.66 4.31 0.89
CA ASP A 10 -0.08 4.04 2.10
C ASP A 10 -0.08 5.33 2.91
N LEU A 11 -1.20 6.08 2.81
CA LEU A 11 -1.34 7.43 3.36
C LEU A 11 -1.61 7.37 4.86
N GLU A 12 -0.53 7.35 5.59
CA GLU A 12 -0.47 7.32 7.04
C GLU A 12 0.61 8.26 7.57
N ASP A 13 0.51 8.64 8.84
CA ASP A 13 1.56 9.41 9.50
C ASP A 13 2.65 8.48 10.09
N TYR A 14 3.81 9.04 10.39
CA TYR A 14 4.97 8.27 10.89
C TYR A 14 4.70 7.57 12.23
N PHE A 15 3.69 7.98 12.99
CA PHE A 15 3.31 7.40 14.27
C PHE A 15 2.18 6.36 14.19
N CYS A 16 1.63 6.09 12.99
CA CYS A 16 0.47 5.21 12.86
C CYS A 16 0.76 3.72 13.15
N ASP A 17 2.01 3.33 13.31
CA ASP A 17 2.40 2.02 13.82
C ASP A 17 2.24 1.88 15.36
N LEU A 18 1.97 2.98 16.07
CA LEU A 18 1.63 2.97 17.50
C LEU A 18 0.14 2.67 17.72
N PRO A 19 -0.25 2.23 18.95
CA PRO A 19 -1.66 2.14 19.33
C PRO A 19 -2.41 3.45 19.08
N PHE A 20 -3.62 3.36 18.52
CA PHE A 20 -4.43 4.50 18.06
C PHE A 20 -4.61 5.59 19.12
N GLU A 21 -4.80 5.21 20.38
CA GLU A 21 -4.95 6.13 21.53
C GLU A 21 -3.72 7.00 21.84
N LYS A 22 -2.57 6.63 21.25
CA LYS A 22 -1.34 7.42 21.41
C LYS A 22 -1.14 8.47 20.34
N TRP A 23 -1.88 8.43 19.22
CA TRP A 23 -1.64 9.27 18.05
C TRP A 23 -1.78 10.76 18.33
N SER A 24 -2.72 11.13 19.20
CA SER A 24 -2.94 12.54 19.59
C SER A 24 -1.74 13.21 20.28
N LYS A 25 -0.75 12.43 20.72
CA LYS A 25 0.47 12.92 21.37
C LYS A 25 1.54 13.38 20.38
N TYR A 26 1.36 13.10 19.09
CA TYR A 26 2.36 13.36 18.06
C TYR A 26 1.86 14.40 17.07
N GLU A 27 2.75 15.32 16.71
CA GLU A 27 2.49 16.28 15.64
C GLU A 27 2.50 15.59 14.29
N SER A 28 1.46 15.83 13.50
CA SER A 28 1.34 15.25 12.16
C SER A 28 2.34 15.85 11.18
N ARG A 29 2.94 15.01 10.37
CA ARG A 29 3.81 15.40 9.27
C ARG A 29 3.24 15.02 7.90
N VAL A 30 2.05 14.41 7.89
CA VAL A 30 1.44 13.85 6.67
C VAL A 30 1.23 14.91 5.60
N LEU A 31 0.82 16.13 5.94
CA LEU A 31 0.64 17.22 4.96
C LEU A 31 1.95 17.55 4.24
N LYS A 32 3.02 17.86 5.00
CA LYS A 32 4.32 18.22 4.44
C LYS A 32 4.90 17.11 3.56
N THR A 33 4.80 15.88 4.04
CA THR A 33 5.42 14.74 3.37
C THR A 33 4.63 14.28 2.16
N THR A 34 3.29 14.37 2.19
CA THR A 34 2.43 14.04 1.05
C THR A 34 2.57 15.06 -0.06
N ASN A 35 2.62 16.37 0.26
CA ASN A 35 2.83 17.40 -0.76
C ASN A 35 4.14 17.17 -1.53
N LYS A 36 5.22 16.81 -0.83
CA LYS A 36 6.48 16.44 -1.48
C LYS A 36 6.33 15.24 -2.43
N ILE A 37 5.51 14.25 -2.09
CA ILE A 37 5.21 13.10 -2.95
C ILE A 37 4.42 13.55 -4.18
N LEU A 38 3.39 14.38 -3.99
CA LEU A 38 2.56 14.90 -5.07
C LEU A 38 3.39 15.70 -6.08
N ASP A 39 4.32 16.53 -5.62
CA ASP A 39 5.23 17.29 -6.49
C ASP A 39 6.17 16.36 -7.28
N LEU A 40 6.68 15.30 -6.65
CA LEU A 40 7.48 14.28 -7.33
C LEU A 40 6.66 13.54 -8.39
N PHE A 41 5.40 13.21 -8.11
CA PHE A 41 4.51 12.56 -9.06
C PHE A 41 4.17 13.46 -10.24
N GLU A 42 3.87 14.74 -9.99
CA GLU A 42 3.59 15.73 -11.03
C GLU A 42 4.78 15.91 -11.97
N LYS A 43 5.98 16.14 -11.40
CA LYS A 43 7.24 16.25 -12.15
C LYS A 43 7.50 15.04 -13.05
N ASN A 44 7.17 13.84 -12.60
CA ASN A 44 7.41 12.59 -13.32
C ASN A 44 6.18 12.08 -14.11
N LYS A 45 5.07 12.83 -14.13
CA LYS A 45 3.80 12.46 -14.80
C LYS A 45 3.24 11.13 -14.32
N VAL A 46 3.38 10.84 -13.03
CA VAL A 46 2.90 9.62 -12.38
C VAL A 46 1.54 9.87 -11.75
N LYS A 47 0.62 8.92 -11.92
CA LYS A 47 -0.60 8.82 -11.11
C LYS A 47 -0.50 7.61 -10.21
N ALA A 48 -1.03 7.72 -8.99
CA ALA A 48 -0.91 6.72 -7.94
C ALA A 48 -2.24 6.48 -7.23
N THR A 49 -2.38 5.30 -6.63
CA THR A 49 -3.47 4.97 -5.71
C THR A 49 -3.02 5.24 -4.27
N PHE A 50 -3.75 6.07 -3.57
CA PHE A 50 -3.52 6.37 -2.15
C PHE A 50 -4.42 5.52 -1.28
N PHE A 51 -3.86 4.49 -0.66
CA PHE A 51 -4.53 3.73 0.39
C PHE A 51 -4.54 4.57 1.66
N THR A 52 -5.67 5.16 1.95
CA THR A 52 -5.83 6.25 2.91
C THR A 52 -6.48 5.77 4.19
N LEU A 53 -5.86 6.07 5.33
CA LEU A 53 -6.52 5.89 6.63
C LEU A 53 -7.73 6.83 6.73
N GLY A 54 -8.87 6.30 7.14
CA GLY A 54 -10.05 7.14 7.39
C GLY A 54 -9.79 8.24 8.42
N TYR A 55 -8.95 7.97 9.43
CA TYR A 55 -8.45 8.98 10.38
C TYR A 55 -7.76 10.17 9.70
N ILE A 56 -6.91 9.91 8.70
CA ILE A 56 -6.25 10.97 7.93
C ILE A 56 -7.27 11.74 7.11
N GLY A 57 -8.23 11.04 6.49
CA GLY A 57 -9.35 11.68 5.78
C GLY A 57 -10.18 12.59 6.67
N GLU A 58 -10.56 12.14 7.87
CA GLU A 58 -11.32 12.91 8.84
C GLU A 58 -10.56 14.16 9.32
N LYS A 59 -9.25 14.01 9.58
CA LYS A 59 -8.41 15.08 10.13
C LYS A 59 -7.95 16.10 9.08
N PHE A 60 -7.73 15.65 7.84
CA PHE A 60 -7.18 16.44 6.74
C PHE A 60 -7.99 16.28 5.46
N PRO A 61 -9.29 16.62 5.45
CA PRO A 61 -10.16 16.40 4.29
C PRO A 61 -9.68 17.13 3.03
N ASP A 62 -9.08 18.32 3.19
CA ASP A 62 -8.61 19.09 2.06
C ASP A 62 -7.37 18.44 1.37
N LEU A 63 -6.53 17.72 2.13
CA LEU A 63 -5.47 16.92 1.55
C LEU A 63 -6.04 15.82 0.64
N ILE A 64 -7.11 15.15 1.06
CA ILE A 64 -7.74 14.09 0.26
C ILE A 64 -8.35 14.66 -1.02
N LYS A 65 -9.03 15.81 -0.93
CA LYS A 65 -9.55 16.53 -2.11
C LYS A 65 -8.42 16.93 -3.06
N GLU A 66 -7.30 17.42 -2.53
CA GLU A 66 -6.13 17.79 -3.35
C GLU A 66 -5.56 16.57 -4.09
N ILE A 67 -5.35 15.45 -3.40
CA ILE A 67 -4.88 14.21 -4.01
C ILE A 67 -5.82 13.78 -5.15
N ASP A 68 -7.13 13.76 -4.90
CA ASP A 68 -8.14 13.38 -5.90
C ASP A 68 -8.18 14.36 -7.09
N SER A 69 -8.14 15.68 -6.82
CA SER A 69 -8.16 16.71 -7.86
C SER A 69 -6.92 16.70 -8.76
N ARG A 70 -5.77 16.25 -8.23
CA ARG A 70 -4.56 16.02 -9.01
C ARG A 70 -4.64 14.72 -9.84
N GLY A 71 -5.78 14.01 -9.85
CA GLY A 71 -6.04 12.81 -10.66
C GLY A 71 -5.42 11.53 -10.11
N HIS A 72 -5.14 11.48 -8.81
CA HIS A 72 -4.79 10.25 -8.12
C HIS A 72 -6.06 9.52 -7.66
N GLU A 73 -5.94 8.24 -7.36
CA GLU A 73 -7.02 7.42 -6.85
C GLU A 73 -6.97 7.37 -5.32
N ILE A 74 -8.13 7.48 -4.67
CA ILE A 74 -8.30 7.25 -3.23
C ILE A 74 -8.85 5.84 -3.02
N ALA A 75 -8.18 5.06 -2.17
CA ALA A 75 -8.57 3.74 -1.70
C ALA A 75 -8.51 3.69 -0.17
N SER A 76 -9.09 2.67 0.46
CA SER A 76 -9.13 2.55 1.92
C SER A 76 -7.93 1.80 2.48
N HIS A 77 -7.41 2.28 3.62
CA HIS A 77 -6.39 1.62 4.44
C HIS A 77 -6.88 1.36 5.88
N SER A 78 -8.19 1.05 6.05
CA SER A 78 -8.92 1.06 7.34
C SER A 78 -9.07 2.48 7.92
N TYR A 79 -9.74 2.61 9.07
CA TYR A 79 -9.84 3.90 9.75
C TYR A 79 -8.66 4.13 10.69
N ALA A 80 -8.38 3.16 11.56
CA ALA A 80 -7.44 3.29 12.70
C ALA A 80 -6.20 2.39 12.58
N HIS A 81 -5.78 2.02 11.35
CA HIS A 81 -4.60 1.19 11.09
C HIS A 81 -4.61 -0.14 11.86
N LEU A 82 -5.75 -0.84 11.84
CA LEU A 82 -5.94 -2.06 12.62
C LEU A 82 -5.13 -3.25 12.07
N ASP A 83 -4.41 -3.94 12.95
CA ASP A 83 -3.90 -5.28 12.64
C ASP A 83 -5.07 -6.27 12.66
N ILE A 84 -5.52 -6.72 11.47
CA ILE A 84 -6.70 -7.55 11.29
C ILE A 84 -6.60 -8.88 12.06
N ARG A 85 -5.40 -9.37 12.27
CA ARG A 85 -5.13 -10.60 13.04
C ARG A 85 -5.48 -10.50 14.54
N LYS A 86 -5.63 -9.26 15.04
CA LYS A 86 -5.80 -8.94 16.47
C LYS A 86 -7.19 -8.41 16.81
N VAL A 87 -8.09 -8.36 15.84
CA VAL A 87 -9.44 -7.82 16.05
C VAL A 87 -10.51 -8.82 15.65
N THR A 88 -11.74 -8.59 16.11
CA THR A 88 -12.92 -9.39 15.72
C THR A 88 -13.41 -8.97 14.33
N LYS A 89 -14.17 -9.83 13.67
CA LYS A 89 -14.83 -9.53 12.38
C LYS A 89 -15.67 -8.25 12.47
N GLU A 90 -16.47 -8.12 13.49
CA GLU A 90 -17.34 -6.98 13.74
C GLU A 90 -16.53 -5.67 13.90
N LYS A 91 -15.47 -5.69 14.72
CA LYS A 91 -14.61 -4.51 14.91
C LYS A 91 -13.96 -4.10 13.61
N PHE A 92 -13.47 -5.06 12.83
CA PHE A 92 -12.87 -4.78 11.52
C PHE A 92 -13.90 -4.19 10.55
N GLU A 93 -15.09 -4.79 10.43
CA GLU A 93 -16.12 -4.30 9.52
C GLU A 93 -16.61 -2.90 9.89
N ASN A 94 -16.76 -2.59 11.18
CA ASN A 94 -17.14 -1.26 11.65
C ASN A 94 -16.06 -0.20 11.35
N ASP A 95 -14.78 -0.53 11.57
CA ASP A 95 -13.64 0.33 11.22
C ASP A 95 -13.60 0.60 9.70
N LEU A 96 -13.82 -0.44 8.92
CA LEU A 96 -13.85 -0.38 7.47
C LEU A 96 -14.99 0.53 6.97
N LYS A 97 -16.22 0.31 7.46
CA LYS A 97 -17.39 1.15 7.12
C LYS A 97 -17.12 2.62 7.40
N LYS A 98 -16.61 2.92 8.61
CA LYS A 98 -16.27 4.28 8.99
C LYS A 98 -15.26 4.91 8.02
N SER A 99 -14.23 4.17 7.64
CA SER A 99 -13.23 4.64 6.67
C SER A 99 -13.86 4.96 5.31
N VAL A 100 -14.64 4.02 4.78
CA VAL A 100 -15.30 4.18 3.47
C VAL A 100 -16.24 5.37 3.47
N GLU A 101 -17.12 5.49 4.46
CA GLU A 101 -18.08 6.61 4.59
C GLU A 101 -17.39 7.98 4.59
N ILE A 102 -16.29 8.11 5.33
CA ILE A 102 -15.52 9.36 5.38
C ILE A 102 -14.91 9.66 4.01
N LEU A 103 -14.23 8.70 3.40
CA LEU A 103 -13.53 8.92 2.15
C LEU A 103 -14.47 9.16 0.97
N GLU A 104 -15.61 8.45 0.92
CA GLU A 104 -16.66 8.68 -0.09
C GLU A 104 -17.33 10.03 0.08
N LYS A 105 -17.59 10.47 1.32
CA LYS A 105 -18.13 11.81 1.61
C LYS A 105 -17.19 12.93 1.13
N ILE A 106 -15.87 12.76 1.29
CA ILE A 106 -14.88 13.78 0.90
C ILE A 106 -14.72 13.84 -0.62
N THR A 107 -14.64 12.68 -1.28
CA THR A 107 -14.33 12.59 -2.71
C THR A 107 -15.58 12.67 -3.59
N GLY A 108 -16.77 12.38 -3.06
CA GLY A 108 -17.99 12.19 -3.85
C GLY A 108 -17.96 10.96 -4.76
N LYS A 109 -17.01 10.04 -4.55
CA LYS A 109 -16.77 8.87 -5.40
C LYS A 109 -16.79 7.59 -4.57
N LYS A 110 -17.15 6.47 -5.19
CA LYS A 110 -17.07 5.15 -4.56
C LYS A 110 -15.61 4.75 -4.34
N ILE A 111 -15.31 4.24 -3.15
CA ILE A 111 -14.00 3.67 -2.81
C ILE A 111 -13.95 2.22 -3.31
N LEU A 112 -13.09 1.95 -4.29
CA LEU A 112 -13.07 0.67 -5.01
C LEU A 112 -12.04 -0.32 -4.47
N GLY A 113 -11.06 0.13 -3.70
CA GLY A 113 -9.93 -0.68 -3.27
C GLY A 113 -9.61 -0.61 -1.80
N PHE A 114 -8.94 -1.66 -1.33
CA PHE A 114 -8.47 -1.79 0.04
C PHE A 114 -7.04 -2.29 0.10
N ARG A 115 -6.33 -1.90 1.15
CA ARG A 115 -5.08 -2.52 1.61
C ARG A 115 -5.10 -2.68 3.11
N ALA A 116 -4.80 -3.88 3.59
CA ALA A 116 -4.72 -4.14 5.02
C ALA A 116 -3.46 -3.52 5.64
N PRO A 117 -3.58 -2.76 6.74
CA PRO A 117 -2.45 -2.36 7.54
C PRO A 117 -1.56 -3.55 7.90
N TYR A 118 -0.25 -3.32 7.93
CA TYR A 118 0.77 -4.35 8.21
C TYR A 118 0.76 -5.55 7.26
N PHE A 119 0.06 -5.49 6.11
CA PHE A 119 -0.22 -6.68 5.29
C PHE A 119 -0.77 -7.82 6.14
N SER A 120 -1.70 -7.50 7.02
CA SER A 120 -2.20 -8.38 8.08
C SER A 120 -3.24 -9.40 7.63
N ILE A 121 -3.31 -9.70 6.33
CA ILE A 121 -4.04 -10.85 5.80
C ILE A 121 -3.13 -12.07 5.84
N ASP A 122 -3.43 -13.01 6.74
CA ASP A 122 -2.78 -14.30 6.86
C ASP A 122 -3.79 -15.38 7.29
N LYS A 123 -3.33 -16.60 7.59
CA LYS A 123 -4.22 -17.72 7.98
C LYS A 123 -5.15 -17.42 9.17
N LYS A 124 -4.79 -16.47 10.05
CA LYS A 124 -5.62 -16.09 11.20
C LYS A 124 -6.71 -15.08 10.81
N SER A 125 -6.56 -14.40 9.67
CA SER A 125 -7.40 -13.31 9.20
C SER A 125 -7.99 -13.51 7.80
N PHE A 126 -7.89 -14.71 7.19
CA PHE A 126 -8.49 -15.03 5.89
C PHE A 126 -10.00 -14.74 5.84
N TRP A 127 -10.67 -14.81 6.97
CA TRP A 127 -12.08 -14.42 7.10
C TRP A 127 -12.36 -12.97 6.65
N ALA A 128 -11.35 -12.10 6.63
CA ALA A 128 -11.50 -10.72 6.18
C ALA A 128 -11.81 -10.64 4.67
N MET A 129 -11.37 -11.61 3.87
CA MET A 129 -11.63 -11.64 2.43
C MET A 129 -13.12 -11.67 2.11
N GLU A 130 -13.93 -12.37 2.92
CA GLU A 130 -15.38 -12.38 2.79
C GLU A 130 -15.98 -10.97 3.01
N ILE A 131 -15.49 -10.24 4.01
CA ILE A 131 -15.93 -8.87 4.27
C ILE A 131 -15.47 -7.96 3.13
N LEU A 132 -14.18 -8.01 2.76
CA LEU A 132 -13.62 -7.18 1.69
C LEU A 132 -14.37 -7.35 0.36
N SER A 133 -14.75 -8.56 0.00
CA SER A 133 -15.49 -8.85 -1.23
C SER A 133 -16.89 -8.21 -1.31
N LYS A 134 -17.46 -7.80 -0.16
CA LYS A 134 -18.75 -7.08 -0.09
C LYS A 134 -18.60 -5.58 -0.37
N TYR A 135 -17.45 -5.01 -0.04
CA TYR A 135 -17.22 -3.56 -0.10
C TYR A 135 -16.37 -3.13 -1.29
N PHE A 136 -15.42 -3.95 -1.74
CA PHE A 136 -14.40 -3.54 -2.69
C PHE A 136 -14.37 -4.38 -3.97
N THR A 137 -13.90 -3.75 -5.04
CA THR A 137 -13.61 -4.40 -6.32
C THR A 137 -12.23 -5.05 -6.32
N TYR A 138 -11.26 -4.44 -5.61
CA TYR A 138 -9.92 -5.00 -5.51
C TYR A 138 -9.34 -4.85 -4.09
N ASP A 139 -8.43 -5.75 -3.78
CA ASP A 139 -7.57 -5.75 -2.60
C ASP A 139 -6.09 -5.76 -2.99
N SER A 140 -5.23 -5.23 -2.14
CA SER A 140 -3.78 -5.26 -2.33
C SER A 140 -3.07 -5.55 -1.01
N SER A 141 -3.57 -6.54 -0.29
CA SER A 141 -3.10 -6.88 1.06
C SER A 141 -2.16 -8.08 1.10
N ILE A 142 -2.08 -8.86 0.02
CA ILE A 142 -1.30 -10.09 0.02
C ILE A 142 0.14 -9.83 -0.41
N PHE A 143 1.05 -10.19 0.48
CA PHE A 143 2.48 -10.18 0.20
C PHE A 143 2.96 -11.64 0.04
N PRO A 144 3.32 -12.10 -1.16
CA PRO A 144 3.67 -13.50 -1.41
C PRO A 144 5.11 -13.82 -0.97
N VAL A 145 5.40 -13.62 0.32
CA VAL A 145 6.70 -13.85 0.96
C VAL A 145 6.53 -14.63 2.26
N LYS A 146 7.62 -15.03 2.86
CA LYS A 146 7.66 -15.54 4.23
C LYS A 146 8.56 -14.62 5.06
N THR A 147 7.97 -13.82 5.94
CA THR A 147 8.70 -13.02 6.92
C THR A 147 8.15 -13.29 8.32
N PRO A 148 8.87 -12.91 9.39
CA PRO A 148 8.34 -13.01 10.76
C PRO A 148 7.13 -12.11 11.03
N LEU A 149 6.96 -11.02 10.26
CA LEU A 149 5.97 -9.98 10.53
C LEU A 149 4.70 -10.12 9.68
N TYR A 150 4.83 -10.56 8.42
CA TYR A 150 3.74 -10.64 7.45
C TYR A 150 4.11 -11.57 6.29
N GLY A 151 3.10 -11.87 5.47
CA GLY A 151 3.25 -12.53 4.19
C GLY A 151 2.69 -13.95 4.15
N ILE A 152 2.33 -14.37 2.94
CA ILE A 152 1.76 -15.67 2.65
C ILE A 152 2.65 -16.34 1.58
N LYS A 153 3.56 -17.21 2.00
CA LYS A 153 4.61 -17.82 1.16
C LYS A 153 4.11 -18.40 -0.17
N ASN A 154 2.94 -19.03 -0.15
CA ASN A 154 2.40 -19.79 -1.28
C ASN A 154 1.35 -18.99 -2.09
N ALA A 155 1.10 -17.72 -1.74
CA ALA A 155 0.17 -16.90 -2.48
C ALA A 155 0.65 -16.66 -3.92
N PRO A 156 -0.27 -16.51 -4.89
CA PRO A 156 0.06 -16.12 -6.26
C PRO A 156 0.83 -14.79 -6.28
N ARG A 157 1.79 -14.66 -7.21
CA ARG A 157 2.66 -13.48 -7.34
C ARG A 157 2.20 -12.48 -8.39
N ASN A 158 1.17 -12.83 -9.13
CA ASN A 158 0.59 -11.98 -10.17
C ASN A 158 -0.84 -11.65 -9.77
N ILE A 159 -1.41 -10.63 -10.39
CA ILE A 159 -2.83 -10.27 -10.20
C ILE A 159 -3.71 -11.49 -10.46
N TYR A 160 -4.66 -11.74 -9.56
CA TYR A 160 -5.55 -12.88 -9.63
C TYR A 160 -6.88 -12.59 -8.92
N LYS A 161 -7.84 -13.46 -9.07
CA LYS A 161 -9.08 -13.47 -8.30
C LYS A 161 -8.92 -14.51 -7.18
N PRO A 162 -8.92 -14.09 -5.91
CA PRO A 162 -8.71 -14.99 -4.78
C PRO A 162 -9.99 -15.74 -4.42
N ASN A 163 -9.86 -16.99 -3.98
CA ASN A 163 -10.92 -17.63 -3.23
C ASN A 163 -11.10 -16.89 -1.89
N ILE A 164 -12.34 -16.62 -1.49
CA ILE A 164 -12.65 -15.81 -0.29
C ILE A 164 -12.41 -16.55 1.04
N ILE A 165 -12.27 -17.87 1.01
CA ILE A 165 -11.98 -18.69 2.21
C ILE A 165 -10.47 -18.91 2.34
N ASP A 166 -9.80 -19.25 1.24
CA ASP A 166 -8.34 -19.39 1.17
C ASP A 166 -7.79 -18.55 0.01
N PRO A 167 -7.31 -17.34 0.27
CA PRO A 167 -6.82 -16.43 -0.78
C PRO A 167 -5.51 -16.88 -1.43
N THR A 168 -4.93 -18.01 -1.03
CA THR A 168 -3.82 -18.63 -1.77
C THR A 168 -4.30 -19.40 -3.01
N ILE A 169 -5.60 -19.65 -3.12
CA ILE A 169 -6.22 -20.36 -4.22
C ILE A 169 -6.84 -19.36 -5.19
N ILE A 170 -6.63 -19.60 -6.49
CA ILE A 170 -7.24 -18.80 -7.55
C ILE A 170 -8.68 -19.28 -7.77
N ASP A 171 -9.63 -18.35 -7.77
CA ASP A 171 -11.05 -18.61 -8.06
C ASP A 171 -11.56 -17.60 -9.09
N SER A 172 -11.75 -18.05 -10.32
CA SER A 172 -12.21 -17.20 -11.43
C SER A 172 -13.61 -16.58 -11.21
N LYS A 173 -14.41 -17.14 -10.30
CA LYS A 173 -15.76 -16.66 -9.96
C LYS A 173 -15.74 -15.55 -8.89
N SER A 174 -14.62 -15.34 -8.22
CA SER A 174 -14.52 -14.28 -7.21
C SER A 174 -14.81 -12.91 -7.81
N SER A 175 -15.56 -12.08 -7.08
CA SER A 175 -15.81 -10.67 -7.42
C SER A 175 -14.61 -9.79 -7.10
N LEU A 176 -13.78 -10.21 -6.13
CA LEU A 176 -12.60 -9.47 -5.67
C LEU A 176 -11.39 -9.77 -6.56
N ILE A 177 -10.57 -8.75 -6.81
CA ILE A 177 -9.30 -8.87 -7.52
C ILE A 177 -8.18 -8.61 -6.52
N GLU A 178 -7.24 -9.52 -6.37
CA GLU A 178 -6.03 -9.31 -5.56
C GLU A 178 -4.87 -8.83 -6.43
N ILE A 179 -4.19 -7.78 -5.93
CA ILE A 179 -3.00 -7.19 -6.53
C ILE A 179 -1.82 -7.38 -5.56
N PRO A 180 -1.14 -8.51 -5.63
CA PRO A 180 -0.11 -8.86 -4.67
C PRO A 180 1.15 -8.00 -4.83
N MET A 181 1.86 -7.80 -3.72
CA MET A 181 3.10 -7.04 -3.68
C MET A 181 4.20 -7.68 -4.54
N ALA A 182 4.99 -6.81 -5.17
CA ALA A 182 6.05 -7.25 -6.07
C ALA A 182 7.17 -8.00 -5.33
N THR A 183 7.48 -9.19 -5.84
CA THR A 183 8.55 -10.04 -5.34
C THR A 183 9.42 -10.55 -6.48
N ASP A 184 10.71 -10.75 -6.22
CA ASP A 184 11.57 -11.56 -7.08
C ASP A 184 11.64 -13.00 -6.52
N ARG A 185 11.63 -13.99 -7.41
CA ARG A 185 11.79 -15.39 -7.03
C ARG A 185 13.23 -15.83 -7.28
N ILE A 186 13.92 -16.15 -6.20
CA ILE A 186 15.26 -16.73 -6.25
C ILE A 186 15.13 -18.25 -6.03
N PRO A 187 15.68 -19.08 -6.89
CA PRO A 187 15.73 -20.52 -6.67
C PRO A 187 16.26 -20.83 -5.27
N ILE A 188 15.73 -21.86 -4.62
CA ILE A 188 16.11 -22.34 -3.27
C ILE A 188 15.68 -21.37 -2.14
N ILE A 189 15.89 -20.04 -2.28
CA ILE A 189 15.58 -19.04 -1.24
C ILE A 189 14.07 -18.75 -1.19
N GLY A 190 13.41 -18.68 -2.34
CA GLY A 190 11.99 -18.34 -2.44
C GLY A 190 11.74 -16.92 -2.92
N ASN A 191 10.60 -16.36 -2.52
CA ASN A 191 10.21 -15.00 -2.92
C ASN A 191 10.83 -13.96 -1.99
N ILE A 192 11.51 -12.97 -2.57
CA ILE A 192 12.12 -11.85 -1.88
C ILE A 192 11.37 -10.56 -2.25
N PRO A 193 10.97 -9.73 -1.27
CA PRO A 193 10.38 -8.42 -1.54
C PRO A 193 11.34 -7.51 -2.32
N ILE A 194 10.84 -6.84 -3.37
CA ILE A 194 11.63 -5.91 -4.18
C ILE A 194 10.97 -4.55 -4.37
N ALA A 195 9.79 -4.35 -3.76
CA ALA A 195 9.05 -3.10 -3.78
C ALA A 195 8.52 -2.79 -2.39
N GLY A 196 8.41 -1.48 -2.09
CA GLY A 196 7.87 -0.99 -0.83
C GLY A 196 8.84 -0.13 -0.03
N GLY A 197 8.28 0.67 0.88
CA GLY A 197 8.99 1.71 1.59
C GLY A 197 10.25 1.25 2.33
N PHE A 198 10.14 0.20 3.15
CA PHE A 198 11.31 -0.37 3.83
C PHE A 198 12.34 -0.91 2.82
N TYR A 199 11.89 -1.63 1.78
CA TYR A 199 12.79 -2.22 0.78
C TYR A 199 13.44 -1.17 -0.11
N LEU A 200 12.73 -0.06 -0.42
CA LEU A 200 13.31 1.11 -1.07
C LEU A 200 14.52 1.65 -0.28
N ARG A 201 14.42 1.68 1.03
CA ARG A 201 15.48 2.18 1.92
C ARG A 201 16.60 1.16 2.13
N PHE A 202 16.26 -0.12 2.24
CA PHE A 202 17.18 -1.19 2.60
C PHE A 202 17.94 -1.78 1.40
N LEU A 203 17.24 -2.13 0.31
CA LEU A 203 17.87 -2.84 -0.82
C LEU A 203 18.73 -1.92 -1.69
N PRO A 204 19.81 -2.43 -2.27
CA PRO A 204 20.55 -1.71 -3.32
C PRO A 204 19.64 -1.43 -4.53
N TYR A 205 19.74 -0.23 -5.09
CA TYR A 205 18.89 0.19 -6.21
C TYR A 205 19.00 -0.74 -7.43
N PHE A 206 20.22 -1.15 -7.79
CA PHE A 206 20.45 -2.01 -8.95
C PHE A 206 19.72 -3.35 -8.84
N TYR A 207 19.66 -3.92 -7.63
CA TYR A 207 18.94 -5.17 -7.39
C TYR A 207 17.42 -5.00 -7.54
N MET A 208 16.86 -3.96 -6.96
CA MET A 208 15.45 -3.63 -7.13
C MET A 208 15.10 -3.41 -8.60
N LYS A 209 15.88 -2.58 -9.31
CA LYS A 209 15.69 -2.30 -10.73
C LYS A 209 15.75 -3.58 -11.57
N TYR A 210 16.71 -4.45 -11.29
CA TYR A 210 16.82 -5.74 -11.98
C TYR A 210 15.58 -6.60 -11.79
N GLY A 211 15.14 -6.81 -10.55
CA GLY A 211 13.95 -7.61 -10.24
C GLY A 211 12.67 -7.04 -10.87
N LEU A 212 12.46 -5.72 -10.77
CA LEU A 212 11.31 -5.05 -11.37
C LEU A 212 11.33 -5.12 -12.91
N LYS A 213 12.50 -4.91 -13.55
CA LYS A 213 12.65 -5.10 -14.99
C LYS A 213 12.40 -6.54 -15.43
N LYS A 214 12.77 -7.53 -14.62
CA LYS A 214 12.50 -8.95 -14.88
C LYS A 214 11.00 -9.24 -14.92
N ILE A 215 10.20 -8.61 -14.02
CA ILE A 215 8.74 -8.72 -14.08
C ILE A 215 8.22 -8.15 -15.40
N ASN A 216 8.62 -6.93 -15.78
CA ASN A 216 8.17 -6.29 -17.01
C ASN A 216 8.64 -7.04 -18.27
N LYS A 217 9.85 -7.62 -18.27
CA LYS A 217 10.33 -8.46 -19.38
C LYS A 217 9.42 -9.66 -19.64
N ASN A 218 8.78 -10.17 -18.60
CA ASN A 218 7.80 -11.24 -18.70
C ASN A 218 6.38 -10.73 -19.05
N LYS A 219 6.25 -9.48 -19.56
CA LYS A 219 4.97 -8.83 -19.92
C LYS A 219 3.98 -8.73 -18.76
N LYS A 220 4.48 -8.65 -17.51
CA LYS A 220 3.68 -8.50 -16.30
C LYS A 220 3.93 -7.14 -15.68
N SER A 221 2.89 -6.58 -15.06
CA SER A 221 2.97 -5.36 -14.26
C SER A 221 3.25 -5.70 -12.80
N PHE A 222 3.77 -4.74 -12.07
CA PHE A 222 3.97 -4.83 -10.64
C PHE A 222 3.34 -3.62 -9.95
N ILE A 223 3.09 -3.74 -8.64
CA ILE A 223 2.77 -2.62 -7.78
C ILE A 223 3.98 -2.24 -6.94
N PHE A 224 4.24 -0.94 -6.84
CA PHE A 224 5.25 -0.34 -5.95
C PHE A 224 4.55 0.53 -4.92
N TYR A 225 4.95 0.47 -3.65
CA TYR A 225 4.36 1.31 -2.61
C TYR A 225 5.40 2.04 -1.78
N ILE A 226 5.01 3.17 -1.24
CA ILE A 226 5.74 3.95 -0.24
C ILE A 226 4.78 4.48 0.81
N HIS A 227 5.33 4.91 1.93
CA HIS A 227 4.61 5.74 2.90
C HIS A 227 5.17 7.17 2.87
N PRO A 228 4.41 8.20 3.27
CA PRO A 228 4.94 9.55 3.41
C PRO A 228 6.20 9.62 4.27
N LYS A 229 6.26 8.87 5.36
CA LYS A 229 7.43 8.76 6.26
C LYS A 229 8.71 8.27 5.56
N ASP A 230 8.60 7.48 4.50
CA ASP A 230 9.78 6.94 3.80
C ASP A 230 10.61 8.03 3.08
N LEU A 231 10.01 9.17 2.77
CA LEU A 231 10.65 10.30 2.09
C LEU A 231 10.92 11.49 3.04
N ASP A 232 10.73 11.29 4.35
CA ASP A 232 10.96 12.31 5.37
C ASP A 232 12.18 11.97 6.25
N PRO A 233 13.34 12.57 6.02
CA PRO A 233 14.53 12.34 6.84
C PRO A 233 14.46 12.99 8.23
N GLU A 234 13.42 13.81 8.48
CA GLU A 234 13.28 14.61 9.70
C GLU A 234 12.20 14.06 10.65
N ILE A 235 11.70 12.82 10.43
CA ILE A 235 10.72 12.24 11.34
C ILE A 235 11.26 12.18 12.76
N PRO A 236 10.48 12.58 13.76
CA PRO A 236 10.88 12.52 15.16
C PRO A 236 11.19 11.09 15.60
N LYS A 237 12.14 10.95 16.51
CA LYS A 237 12.41 9.65 17.12
C LYS A 237 11.30 9.29 18.10
N ILE A 238 10.75 8.11 17.94
CA ILE A 238 9.77 7.49 18.84
C ILE A 238 10.48 6.38 19.60
N ARG A 239 10.32 6.34 20.92
CA ARG A 239 11.02 5.39 21.81
C ARG A 239 10.71 3.94 21.47
N GLU A 240 9.47 3.65 21.08
CA GLU A 240 8.98 2.33 20.74
C GLU A 240 9.47 1.83 19.37
N TYR A 241 10.01 2.73 18.54
CA TYR A 241 10.46 2.39 17.19
C TYR A 241 11.91 1.91 17.17
N THR A 242 12.14 0.91 16.35
CA THR A 242 13.46 0.32 16.15
C THR A 242 14.21 0.98 14.98
N TRP A 243 15.47 0.66 14.78
CA TRP A 243 16.36 1.27 13.79
C TRP A 243 15.81 1.24 12.34
N HIS A 244 15.02 0.25 11.99
CA HIS A 244 14.50 0.09 10.63
C HIS A 244 13.50 1.19 10.23
N HIS A 245 12.84 1.86 11.18
CA HIS A 245 11.99 3.01 10.90
C HIS A 245 12.79 4.21 10.37
N TYR A 246 14.04 4.33 10.75
CA TYR A 246 14.91 5.49 10.46
C TYR A 246 16.01 5.19 9.42
N HIS A 247 16.16 3.91 9.04
CA HIS A 247 17.24 3.48 8.15
C HIS A 247 17.16 4.17 6.78
N ASN A 248 18.26 4.80 6.37
CA ASN A 248 18.46 5.39 5.04
C ASN A 248 17.39 6.40 4.55
N LEU A 249 16.62 7.05 5.43
CA LEU A 249 15.64 8.06 5.06
C LEU A 249 16.22 9.19 4.19
N LYS A 250 17.44 9.67 4.51
CA LYS A 250 18.13 10.73 3.75
C LYS A 250 18.38 10.37 2.28
N LYS A 251 18.53 9.08 1.96
CA LYS A 251 18.84 8.61 0.60
C LYS A 251 17.60 8.13 -0.17
N SER A 252 16.45 7.97 0.51
CA SER A 252 15.25 7.38 -0.07
C SER A 252 14.66 8.20 -1.20
N THR A 253 14.57 9.52 -1.05
CA THR A 253 14.03 10.42 -2.10
C THR A 253 14.77 10.24 -3.42
N LYS A 254 16.11 10.34 -3.42
CA LYS A 254 16.91 10.15 -4.64
C LYS A 254 16.73 8.76 -5.26
N LYS A 255 16.57 7.74 -4.43
CA LYS A 255 16.34 6.37 -4.91
C LYS A 255 14.94 6.22 -5.48
N PHE A 256 13.94 6.86 -4.88
CA PHE A 256 12.57 6.89 -5.36
C PHE A 256 12.46 7.62 -6.71
N GLU A 257 13.08 8.78 -6.87
CA GLU A 257 13.15 9.48 -8.16
C GLU A 257 13.70 8.60 -9.28
N LYS A 258 14.71 7.77 -9.00
CA LYS A 258 15.22 6.80 -9.98
C LYS A 258 14.17 5.76 -10.37
N ILE A 259 13.34 5.29 -9.42
CA ILE A 259 12.24 4.37 -9.71
C ILE A 259 11.21 5.05 -10.62
N LEU A 260 10.83 6.30 -10.32
CA LEU A 260 9.86 7.06 -11.12
C LEU A 260 10.36 7.30 -12.56
N ASN A 261 11.66 7.52 -12.74
CA ASN A 261 12.27 7.72 -14.06
C ASN A 261 12.43 6.42 -14.87
N ASP A 262 12.66 5.28 -14.19
CA ASP A 262 12.93 4.00 -14.87
C ASP A 262 11.68 3.26 -15.32
N PHE A 263 10.52 3.54 -14.70
CA PHE A 263 9.26 2.82 -14.94
C PHE A 263 8.10 3.78 -15.16
N GLU A 264 7.09 3.33 -15.91
CA GLU A 264 5.83 4.05 -16.09
C GLU A 264 4.82 3.57 -15.04
N PHE A 265 4.10 4.53 -14.43
CA PHE A 265 3.16 4.25 -13.37
C PHE A 265 1.80 4.91 -13.60
N ILE A 266 0.75 4.16 -13.24
CA ILE A 266 -0.65 4.57 -13.26
C ILE A 266 -1.34 4.16 -11.96
N THR A 267 -2.58 4.59 -11.76
CA THR A 267 -3.42 4.11 -10.65
C THR A 267 -3.83 2.66 -10.85
N ILE A 268 -4.27 2.00 -9.78
CA ILE A 268 -4.83 0.65 -9.85
C ILE A 268 -6.13 0.67 -10.67
N LYS A 269 -7.00 1.66 -10.42
CA LYS A 269 -8.25 1.85 -11.16
C LYS A 269 -8.02 1.94 -12.67
N GLU A 270 -7.05 2.76 -13.12
CA GLU A 270 -6.69 2.88 -14.54
C GLU A 270 -6.17 1.55 -15.09
N TYR A 271 -5.35 0.83 -14.31
CA TYR A 271 -4.81 -0.46 -14.71
C TYR A 271 -5.90 -1.52 -14.90
N LEU A 272 -6.85 -1.60 -13.98
CA LEU A 272 -7.98 -2.54 -14.03
C LEU A 272 -9.08 -2.11 -14.99
N LYS A 273 -9.10 -0.86 -15.44
CA LYS A 273 -10.13 -0.26 -16.33
C LYS A 273 -11.54 -0.29 -15.70
N ILE A 274 -11.65 0.07 -14.43
CA ILE A 274 -12.88 0.09 -13.63
C ILE A 274 -13.27 1.50 -13.20
#